data_4fd7dd56c466048621ebab50054e0352
#
_entry.id   4fd7dd56c466048621ebab50054e0352
#
_cell.length_a   1.000
_cell.length_b   1.000
_cell.length_c   1.000
_cell.angle_alpha   90.00
_cell.angle_beta   90.00
_cell.angle_gamma   90.00
#
_symmetry.space_group_name_H-M   'P 1'
#
loop_
_entity.id
_entity.type
_entity.pdbx_description
1 polymer ?
#
loop_
_entity_poly.entity_id
_entity_poly.type
_entity_poly.pdbx_seq_one_letter_code
_entity_poly.pdbx_strand_id
1 'polypeptide(L)'
;MLSVRALGASALTYALLVTQSPRVLAADYTVKTDASTTLISSWEGWGTSLCWWANAFGDREDIADLLFTQNDTVTLKEASSGLPALGFNIARYNIGGSSKNVIDDAGTEIAMKESPNMPAFKAIESFWLDWASNDTTSKSWDWDADAKQRKMLELATQRDVDLTEAFSNSPPWWMNNNHATAGGASGTKDNLQTWNHGQFALYLAAVVKQAKESWGVTFDYVEPFNEPMSSWWQFPGGQEGCHFDVATQKDVLVKLRTKLDQLGLKDVAIAASDENSDTQTLSTLNSMSTDAKVMATIEKVNTHGYGNRESDRAPLKALVKKVNKKFWDSEYGEKDATGLSLAEAVAININEMGVSAFVYWQPFDGGGWGLINSAPGNMTIGTANPKYYALAQYSRHIRPGMAILSTDDKNTVMAYDAKTKLLVLATVNSGTAASKVTYNLESFSKVAGPINAWTTETSGTGALYKTSKVELSGTTFSASIPAASVMTFEIQGVAM
;
A
#
# COMPACT_ATOMS: atom_id res chain seq x y z
N MET A 1 48.59 38.46 -39.31
CA MET A 1 47.64 39.17 -38.41
C MET A 1 46.23 38.64 -38.71
N LEU A 2 45.78 37.69 -37.99
CA LEU A 2 44.40 37.16 -38.07
C LEU A 2 43.82 37.20 -36.67
N SER A 3 42.79 38.02 -36.48
CA SER A 3 42.08 38.22 -35.22
C SER A 3 41.03 37.11 -35.08
N VAL A 4 41.12 36.35 -34.02
CA VAL A 4 40.08 35.41 -33.60
C VAL A 4 39.08 36.14 -32.73
N ARG A 5 37.82 36.25 -33.19
CA ARG A 5 36.69 36.72 -32.37
C ARG A 5 36.14 35.53 -31.56
N ALA A 6 36.19 35.69 -30.26
CA ALA A 6 35.48 34.81 -29.31
C ALA A 6 33.98 35.11 -29.31
N LEU A 7 33.18 34.07 -29.60
CA LEU A 7 31.73 34.08 -29.40
C LEU A 7 31.45 33.67 -27.95
N GLY A 8 30.95 34.63 -27.17
CA GLY A 8 30.44 34.35 -25.82
C GLY A 8 29.07 33.68 -25.89
N ALA A 9 28.99 32.47 -25.38
CA ALA A 9 27.72 31.76 -25.14
C ALA A 9 27.13 32.23 -23.80
N SER A 10 26.05 33.03 -23.86
CA SER A 10 25.26 33.36 -22.68
C SER A 10 24.39 32.17 -22.29
N ALA A 11 24.73 31.48 -21.20
CA ALA A 11 23.86 30.49 -20.55
C ALA A 11 22.75 31.24 -19.78
N LEU A 12 21.52 31.17 -20.29
CA LEU A 12 20.33 31.59 -19.53
C LEU A 12 20.04 30.50 -18.50
N THR A 13 20.34 30.78 -17.24
CA THR A 13 19.91 29.97 -16.10
C THR A 13 18.45 30.29 -15.79
N TYR A 14 17.53 29.44 -16.17
CA TYR A 14 16.15 29.51 -15.68
C TYR A 14 16.15 29.07 -14.21
N ALA A 15 16.09 30.02 -13.29
CA ALA A 15 15.74 29.74 -11.92
C ALA A 15 14.23 29.42 -11.86
N LEU A 16 13.86 28.16 -11.69
CA LEU A 16 12.51 27.81 -11.27
C LEU A 16 12.29 28.35 -9.85
N LEU A 17 11.59 29.45 -9.76
CA LEU A 17 10.99 29.91 -8.51
C LEU A 17 9.85 28.92 -8.19
N VAL A 18 10.15 27.90 -7.38
CA VAL A 18 9.13 27.14 -6.68
C VAL A 18 8.56 28.07 -5.63
N THR A 19 7.44 28.70 -5.94
CA THR A 19 6.64 29.44 -4.95
C THR A 19 6.08 28.41 -3.99
N GLN A 20 6.75 28.17 -2.88
CA GLN A 20 6.16 27.48 -1.74
C GLN A 20 4.97 28.36 -1.31
N SER A 21 3.76 27.81 -1.43
CA SER A 21 2.58 28.43 -0.81
C SER A 21 2.90 28.68 0.66
N PRO A 22 2.60 29.87 1.21
CA PRO A 22 2.88 30.14 2.61
C PRO A 22 2.12 29.12 3.45
N ARG A 23 2.84 28.24 4.15
CA ARG A 23 2.25 27.37 5.17
C ARG A 23 1.61 28.31 6.20
N VAL A 24 0.30 28.21 6.33
CA VAL A 24 -0.45 28.93 7.37
C VAL A 24 0.13 28.49 8.70
N LEU A 25 0.50 29.42 9.57
CA LEU A 25 0.90 29.13 10.94
C LEU A 25 -0.25 28.36 11.59
N ALA A 26 0.04 27.21 12.15
CA ALA A 26 -0.97 26.43 12.84
C ALA A 26 -1.46 27.26 14.06
N ALA A 27 -2.75 27.55 14.07
CA ALA A 27 -3.41 28.31 15.17
C ALA A 27 -3.89 27.34 16.24
N ASP A 28 -4.05 27.84 17.48
CA ASP A 28 -4.74 27.08 18.53
C ASP A 28 -6.20 26.86 18.11
N TYR A 29 -6.70 25.64 18.23
CA TYR A 29 -8.04 25.28 17.81
C TYR A 29 -8.65 24.16 18.67
N THR A 30 -9.95 23.93 18.49
CA THR A 30 -10.68 22.87 19.16
C THR A 30 -11.14 21.85 18.15
N VAL A 31 -10.87 20.57 18.41
CA VAL A 31 -11.41 19.42 17.68
C VAL A 31 -12.65 18.95 18.39
N LYS A 32 -13.79 18.96 17.69
CA LYS A 32 -15.06 18.41 18.18
C LYS A 32 -15.21 16.99 17.64
N THR A 33 -15.44 16.07 18.56
CA THR A 33 -15.74 14.68 18.21
C THR A 33 -17.23 14.51 17.91
N ASP A 34 -17.55 13.58 17.02
CA ASP A 34 -18.93 13.14 16.75
C ASP A 34 -19.03 11.63 16.89
N ALA A 35 -19.42 11.17 18.07
CA ALA A 35 -19.61 9.76 18.39
C ALA A 35 -20.81 9.13 17.66
N SER A 36 -21.75 9.95 17.14
CA SER A 36 -22.95 9.47 16.44
C SER A 36 -22.71 9.16 14.96
N THR A 37 -21.66 9.73 14.36
CA THR A 37 -21.31 9.53 12.94
C THR A 37 -20.15 8.58 12.78
N THR A 38 -20.45 7.39 12.26
CA THR A 38 -19.45 6.37 11.91
C THR A 38 -19.07 6.52 10.45
N LEU A 39 -17.79 6.78 10.18
CA LEU A 39 -17.22 6.83 8.82
C LEU A 39 -16.96 5.43 8.27
N ILE A 40 -16.38 4.55 9.10
CA ILE A 40 -16.04 3.17 8.77
C ILE A 40 -16.45 2.31 9.96
N SER A 41 -17.33 1.35 9.75
CA SER A 41 -17.90 0.52 10.83
C SER A 41 -16.90 -0.43 11.47
N SER A 42 -15.89 -0.85 10.69
CA SER A 42 -14.83 -1.75 11.15
C SER A 42 -13.58 -1.48 10.34
N TRP A 43 -12.54 -0.98 10.97
CA TRP A 43 -11.22 -0.85 10.38
C TRP A 43 -10.66 -2.25 10.08
N GLU A 44 -10.23 -2.52 8.84
CA GLU A 44 -9.72 -3.84 8.45
C GLU A 44 -8.22 -3.97 8.74
N GLY A 45 -7.46 -2.87 8.73
CA GLY A 45 -6.08 -2.92 9.20
C GLY A 45 -5.06 -2.15 8.42
N TRP A 46 -3.81 -2.47 8.73
CA TRP A 46 -2.58 -1.89 8.19
C TRP A 46 -1.75 -2.99 7.57
N GLY A 47 -1.08 -2.68 6.48
CA GLY A 47 -0.28 -3.69 5.82
C GLY A 47 0.88 -3.17 5.01
N THR A 48 1.51 -4.11 4.29
CA THR A 48 2.55 -3.82 3.33
C THR A 48 2.55 -4.79 2.17
N SER A 49 2.99 -4.32 0.98
CA SER A 49 3.37 -5.22 -0.10
C SER A 49 4.68 -5.91 0.24
N LEU A 50 4.80 -7.18 -0.13
CA LEU A 50 6.02 -7.98 0.08
C LEU A 50 7.03 -7.74 -1.03
N CYS A 51 6.61 -7.39 -2.24
CA CYS A 51 7.55 -7.00 -3.29
C CYS A 51 8.06 -5.57 -3.04
N TRP A 52 9.28 -5.26 -3.35
CA TRP A 52 10.33 -6.18 -3.84
C TRP A 52 11.32 -6.56 -2.74
N TRP A 53 11.19 -5.92 -1.59
CA TRP A 53 12.09 -6.09 -0.45
C TRP A 53 12.18 -7.54 0.04
N ALA A 54 11.07 -8.27 0.00
CA ALA A 54 11.08 -9.66 0.44
C ALA A 54 11.84 -10.59 -0.52
N ASN A 55 12.01 -10.23 -1.80
CA ASN A 55 12.92 -10.94 -2.69
C ASN A 55 14.38 -10.86 -2.23
N ALA A 56 14.74 -9.79 -1.50
CA ALA A 56 16.05 -9.66 -0.86
C ALA A 56 16.07 -10.27 0.55
N PHE A 57 15.11 -9.93 1.40
CA PHE A 57 15.15 -10.15 2.85
C PHE A 57 14.07 -11.11 3.37
N GLY A 58 13.40 -11.88 2.49
CA GLY A 58 12.21 -12.64 2.85
C GLY A 58 12.41 -13.80 3.81
N ASP A 59 13.65 -14.21 4.07
CA ASP A 59 14.03 -15.26 5.02
C ASP A 59 14.36 -14.73 6.43
N ARG A 60 14.06 -13.46 6.71
CA ARG A 60 14.43 -12.74 7.93
C ARG A 60 13.27 -12.72 8.94
N GLU A 61 13.38 -13.52 10.00
CA GLU A 61 12.40 -13.57 11.09
C GLU A 61 12.32 -12.26 11.88
N ASP A 62 13.45 -11.62 12.15
CA ASP A 62 13.48 -10.34 12.86
C ASP A 62 12.75 -9.21 12.08
N ILE A 63 12.77 -9.26 10.75
CA ILE A 63 11.97 -8.37 9.91
C ILE A 63 10.48 -8.70 10.03
N ALA A 64 10.13 -9.98 10.00
CA ALA A 64 8.75 -10.39 10.18
C ALA A 64 8.21 -10.01 11.58
N ASP A 65 9.03 -10.17 12.63
CA ASP A 65 8.69 -9.71 13.99
C ASP A 65 8.46 -8.19 14.02
N LEU A 66 9.32 -7.42 13.34
CA LEU A 66 9.22 -5.97 13.29
C LEU A 66 7.96 -5.47 12.60
N LEU A 67 7.56 -6.13 11.51
CA LEU A 67 6.43 -5.68 10.70
C LEU A 67 5.09 -6.23 11.20
N PHE A 68 5.04 -7.51 11.58
CA PHE A 68 3.80 -8.28 11.74
C PHE A 68 3.50 -8.69 13.19
N THR A 69 4.15 -8.08 14.19
CA THR A 69 3.79 -8.24 15.60
C THR A 69 3.52 -6.89 16.26
N GLN A 70 2.98 -6.92 17.48
CA GLN A 70 2.79 -5.73 18.33
C GLN A 70 3.85 -5.63 19.43
N ASN A 71 4.97 -6.32 19.30
CA ASN A 71 6.05 -6.28 20.27
C ASN A 71 6.49 -4.82 20.54
N ASP A 72 6.73 -4.49 21.81
CA ASP A 72 7.15 -3.13 22.18
C ASP A 72 8.52 -2.79 21.60
N THR A 73 9.37 -3.80 21.43
CA THR A 73 10.73 -3.62 20.92
C THR A 73 11.19 -4.83 20.13
N VAL A 74 11.61 -4.62 18.88
CA VAL A 74 12.27 -5.59 18.01
C VAL A 74 13.58 -5.00 17.54
N THR A 75 14.67 -5.76 17.65
CA THR A 75 16.01 -5.33 17.21
C THR A 75 16.40 -6.10 15.97
N LEU A 76 16.59 -5.38 14.85
CA LEU A 76 17.12 -5.96 13.63
C LEU A 76 18.58 -6.38 13.82
N LYS A 77 19.04 -7.40 13.07
CA LYS A 77 20.41 -7.93 13.18
C LYS A 77 21.49 -6.88 12.96
N GLU A 78 21.21 -5.86 12.13
CA GLU A 78 22.13 -4.76 11.81
C GLU A 78 22.03 -3.58 12.80
N ALA A 79 21.04 -3.56 13.69
CA ALA A 79 20.75 -2.43 14.55
C ALA A 79 21.34 -2.58 15.96
N SER A 80 21.73 -1.45 16.55
CA SER A 80 22.18 -1.38 17.95
C SER A 80 21.05 -1.07 18.94
N SER A 81 19.88 -0.67 18.45
CA SER A 81 18.69 -0.33 19.26
C SER A 81 17.44 -0.92 18.64
N GLY A 82 16.47 -1.25 19.46
CA GLY A 82 15.20 -1.78 19.01
C GLY A 82 14.23 -0.70 18.53
N LEU A 83 13.26 -1.14 17.74
CA LEU A 83 12.16 -0.36 17.19
C LEU A 83 10.82 -0.92 17.70
N PRO A 84 9.79 -0.10 17.90
CA PRO A 84 8.44 -0.61 18.17
C PRO A 84 7.93 -1.35 16.93
N ALA A 85 7.49 -2.58 17.05
CA ALA A 85 6.93 -3.32 15.93
C ALA A 85 5.67 -2.64 15.38
N LEU A 86 5.39 -2.76 14.08
CA LEU A 86 4.33 -1.98 13.42
C LEU A 86 2.93 -2.61 13.54
N GLY A 87 2.84 -3.90 13.87
CA GLY A 87 1.57 -4.59 14.05
C GLY A 87 0.73 -4.68 12.76
N PHE A 88 1.36 -4.81 11.60
CA PHE A 88 0.65 -5.02 10.36
C PHE A 88 -0.09 -6.35 10.38
N ASN A 89 -1.35 -6.33 9.96
CA ASN A 89 -2.18 -7.52 9.82
C ASN A 89 -2.55 -7.84 8.37
N ILE A 90 -2.04 -7.08 7.40
CA ILE A 90 -2.29 -7.28 5.96
C ILE A 90 -0.95 -7.51 5.25
N ALA A 91 -0.87 -8.57 4.44
CA ALA A 91 0.25 -8.82 3.54
C ALA A 91 -0.22 -8.92 2.09
N ARG A 92 0.37 -8.10 1.19
CA ARG A 92 0.16 -8.18 -0.27
C ARG A 92 1.31 -8.93 -0.90
N TYR A 93 1.01 -10.07 -1.52
CA TYR A 93 1.95 -10.95 -2.18
C TYR A 93 1.92 -10.74 -3.70
N ASN A 94 3.06 -10.44 -4.33
CA ASN A 94 3.15 -10.29 -5.79
C ASN A 94 3.34 -11.65 -6.48
N ILE A 95 2.39 -12.05 -7.30
CA ILE A 95 2.54 -13.18 -8.23
C ILE A 95 3.35 -12.70 -9.43
N GLY A 96 4.61 -13.13 -9.52
CA GLY A 96 5.58 -12.65 -10.50
C GLY A 96 5.31 -13.11 -11.93
N GLY A 97 5.87 -12.37 -12.88
CA GLY A 97 5.80 -12.68 -14.31
C GLY A 97 7.14 -13.03 -14.97
N SER A 98 8.26 -12.84 -14.26
CA SER A 98 9.61 -12.98 -14.81
C SER A 98 10.15 -14.41 -14.72
N SER A 99 10.86 -14.88 -15.73
CA SER A 99 11.61 -16.14 -15.65
C SER A 99 12.79 -16.13 -16.63
N LYS A 100 13.77 -17.01 -16.41
CA LYS A 100 15.00 -17.09 -17.20
C LYS A 100 15.04 -18.30 -18.16
N ASN A 101 13.95 -19.04 -18.25
CA ASN A 101 13.85 -20.15 -19.17
C ASN A 101 13.80 -19.69 -20.62
N VAL A 102 14.15 -20.60 -21.52
CA VAL A 102 14.01 -20.43 -22.96
C VAL A 102 12.94 -21.37 -23.46
N ILE A 103 12.06 -20.87 -24.33
CA ILE A 103 10.99 -21.64 -24.96
C ILE A 103 11.41 -21.93 -26.39
N ASP A 104 11.35 -23.20 -26.81
CA ASP A 104 11.53 -23.60 -28.22
C ASP A 104 10.17 -23.52 -28.94
N ASP A 105 10.06 -22.61 -29.88
CA ASP A 105 8.89 -22.48 -30.78
C ASP A 105 9.28 -22.89 -32.20
N ALA A 106 9.07 -24.15 -32.51
CA ALA A 106 9.35 -24.77 -33.82
C ALA A 106 10.79 -24.52 -34.31
N GLY A 107 11.76 -24.65 -33.42
CA GLY A 107 13.19 -24.45 -33.70
C GLY A 107 13.68 -23.00 -33.54
N THR A 108 12.83 -22.13 -33.04
CA THR A 108 13.17 -20.75 -32.65
C THR A 108 13.21 -20.63 -31.14
N GLU A 109 14.37 -20.30 -30.59
CA GLU A 109 14.48 -20.03 -29.14
C GLU A 109 13.93 -18.64 -28.81
N ILE A 110 12.97 -18.60 -27.87
CA ILE A 110 12.34 -17.37 -27.35
C ILE A 110 12.65 -17.29 -25.85
N ALA A 111 13.18 -16.15 -25.42
CA ALA A 111 13.47 -15.85 -24.02
C ALA A 111 12.78 -14.55 -23.60
N MET A 112 12.64 -14.35 -22.30
CA MET A 112 12.17 -13.09 -21.75
C MET A 112 13.08 -11.94 -22.21
N LYS A 113 12.45 -10.86 -22.68
CA LYS A 113 13.16 -9.63 -23.01
C LYS A 113 13.43 -8.85 -21.72
N GLU A 114 14.67 -8.92 -21.26
CA GLU A 114 15.10 -8.23 -20.04
C GLU A 114 15.20 -6.73 -20.24
N SER A 115 14.70 -5.96 -19.26
CA SER A 115 14.87 -4.51 -19.24
C SER A 115 16.22 -4.14 -18.61
N PRO A 116 17.07 -3.33 -19.28
CA PRO A 116 18.32 -2.85 -18.70
C PRO A 116 18.10 -1.86 -17.54
N ASN A 117 16.86 -1.37 -17.37
CA ASN A 117 16.50 -0.43 -16.33
C ASN A 117 15.92 -1.10 -15.07
N MET A 118 15.60 -2.41 -15.15
CA MET A 118 15.00 -3.14 -14.03
C MET A 118 16.07 -3.87 -13.23
N PRO A 119 16.32 -3.50 -11.96
CA PRO A 119 17.23 -4.25 -11.10
C PRO A 119 16.75 -5.69 -10.88
N ALA A 120 17.68 -6.63 -10.75
CA ALA A 120 17.35 -8.06 -10.63
C ALA A 120 16.40 -8.39 -9.47
N PHE A 121 16.51 -7.69 -8.34
CA PHE A 121 15.63 -7.93 -7.19
C PHE A 121 14.17 -7.50 -7.42
N LYS A 122 13.88 -6.75 -8.50
CA LYS A 122 12.52 -6.36 -8.92
C LYS A 122 11.90 -7.32 -9.93
N ALA A 123 12.66 -8.28 -10.45
CA ALA A 123 12.14 -9.34 -11.30
C ALA A 123 11.64 -10.47 -10.40
N ILE A 124 10.32 -10.57 -10.22
CA ILE A 124 9.71 -11.60 -9.40
C ILE A 124 9.44 -12.84 -10.25
N GLU A 125 9.88 -14.00 -9.75
CA GLU A 125 9.83 -15.23 -10.50
C GLU A 125 8.39 -15.68 -10.77
N SER A 126 8.13 -16.08 -12.03
CA SER A 126 6.87 -16.69 -12.46
C SER A 126 6.87 -18.18 -12.15
N PHE A 127 5.73 -18.69 -11.72
CA PHE A 127 5.50 -20.12 -11.54
C PHE A 127 5.15 -20.85 -12.83
N TRP A 128 4.64 -20.16 -13.86
CA TRP A 128 4.29 -20.73 -15.15
C TRP A 128 5.27 -20.29 -16.23
N LEU A 129 6.14 -21.21 -16.64
CA LEU A 129 7.35 -20.94 -17.41
C LEU A 129 7.11 -20.85 -18.93
N ASP A 130 6.11 -21.60 -19.46
CA ASP A 130 5.87 -21.67 -20.89
C ASP A 130 4.42 -22.07 -21.23
N TRP A 131 4.08 -21.97 -22.51
CA TRP A 131 2.73 -22.31 -23.02
C TRP A 131 2.53 -23.78 -23.38
N ALA A 132 3.52 -24.67 -23.18
CA ALA A 132 3.44 -26.06 -23.62
C ALA A 132 2.38 -26.87 -22.86
N SER A 133 2.15 -26.52 -21.58
CA SER A 133 1.14 -27.21 -20.77
C SER A 133 0.50 -26.30 -19.72
N ASN A 134 -0.83 -26.37 -19.60
CA ASN A 134 -1.59 -25.77 -18.51
C ASN A 134 -1.84 -26.75 -17.34
N ASP A 135 -1.33 -27.95 -17.42
CA ASP A 135 -1.32 -28.91 -16.31
C ASP A 135 -0.29 -28.46 -15.27
N THR A 136 -0.78 -28.11 -14.08
CA THR A 136 0.04 -27.59 -12.97
C THR A 136 1.05 -28.60 -12.40
N THR A 137 0.96 -29.87 -12.81
CA THR A 137 1.93 -30.93 -12.45
C THR A 137 3.01 -31.13 -13.51
N SER A 138 2.91 -30.44 -14.63
CA SER A 138 3.87 -30.53 -15.74
C SER A 138 5.12 -29.70 -15.48
N LYS A 139 6.17 -29.92 -16.32
CA LYS A 139 7.40 -29.15 -16.28
C LYS A 139 7.25 -27.69 -16.75
N SER A 140 6.08 -27.29 -17.27
CA SER A 140 5.76 -25.89 -17.57
C SER A 140 5.54 -25.07 -16.31
N TRP A 141 5.50 -25.70 -15.13
CA TRP A 141 5.32 -25.04 -13.85
C TRP A 141 6.51 -25.31 -12.92
N ASP A 142 6.97 -24.26 -12.26
CA ASP A 142 8.01 -24.29 -11.23
C ASP A 142 7.46 -23.79 -9.90
N TRP A 143 7.11 -24.70 -9.02
CA TRP A 143 6.56 -24.36 -7.71
C TRP A 143 7.62 -24.05 -6.65
N ASP A 144 8.90 -24.16 -7.00
CA ASP A 144 10.02 -23.72 -6.16
C ASP A 144 10.37 -22.25 -6.37
N ALA A 145 9.85 -21.62 -7.42
CA ALA A 145 10.05 -20.19 -7.73
C ALA A 145 9.65 -19.28 -6.56
N ASP A 146 10.20 -18.06 -6.53
CA ASP A 146 9.90 -16.98 -5.58
C ASP A 146 10.01 -17.40 -4.09
N ALA A 147 11.01 -18.20 -3.76
CA ALA A 147 11.14 -18.83 -2.45
C ALA A 147 11.20 -17.83 -1.28
N LYS A 148 11.86 -16.67 -1.46
CA LYS A 148 12.04 -15.68 -0.39
C LYS A 148 10.76 -14.92 -0.07
N GLN A 149 10.04 -14.45 -1.08
CA GLN A 149 8.78 -13.74 -0.84
C GLN A 149 7.73 -14.70 -0.25
N ARG A 150 7.68 -15.97 -0.74
CA ARG A 150 6.84 -17.03 -0.12
C ARG A 150 7.21 -17.26 1.34
N LYS A 151 8.51 -17.29 1.67
CA LYS A 151 8.96 -17.45 3.06
C LYS A 151 8.53 -16.28 3.94
N MET A 152 8.59 -15.04 3.45
CA MET A 152 8.10 -13.90 4.21
C MET A 152 6.57 -13.95 4.40
N LEU A 153 5.82 -14.40 3.39
CA LEU A 153 4.38 -14.61 3.51
C LEU A 153 4.05 -15.65 4.61
N GLU A 154 4.77 -16.77 4.63
CA GLU A 154 4.68 -17.77 5.69
C GLU A 154 4.98 -17.17 7.07
N LEU A 155 6.07 -16.44 7.20
CA LEU A 155 6.46 -15.79 8.46
C LEU A 155 5.43 -14.75 8.92
N ALA A 156 4.82 -14.03 7.99
CA ALA A 156 3.78 -13.05 8.28
C ALA A 156 2.50 -13.73 8.81
N THR A 157 2.05 -14.81 8.18
CA THR A 157 0.86 -15.56 8.61
C THR A 157 1.06 -16.37 9.90
N GLN A 158 2.30 -16.64 10.29
CA GLN A 158 2.65 -17.19 11.60
C GLN A 158 2.62 -16.14 12.72
N ARG A 159 2.40 -14.87 12.39
CA ARG A 159 2.29 -13.71 13.30
C ARG A 159 0.87 -13.13 13.24
N ASP A 160 0.76 -11.82 13.31
CA ASP A 160 -0.56 -11.15 13.42
C ASP A 160 -1.26 -10.91 12.06
N VAL A 161 -0.72 -11.42 10.93
CA VAL A 161 -1.38 -11.29 9.62
C VAL A 161 -2.56 -12.23 9.52
N ASP A 162 -3.74 -11.62 9.39
CA ASP A 162 -5.03 -12.30 9.25
C ASP A 162 -5.77 -11.96 7.95
N LEU A 163 -5.22 -11.02 7.16
CA LEU A 163 -5.70 -10.69 5.82
C LEU A 163 -4.57 -10.76 4.80
N THR A 164 -4.81 -11.48 3.72
CA THR A 164 -3.83 -11.69 2.65
C THR A 164 -4.41 -11.38 1.27
N GLU A 165 -3.64 -10.66 0.46
CA GLU A 165 -3.98 -10.38 -0.93
C GLU A 165 -2.86 -10.84 -1.86
N ALA A 166 -3.20 -11.65 -2.87
CA ALA A 166 -2.33 -11.92 -3.98
C ALA A 166 -2.59 -10.92 -5.10
N PHE A 167 -1.56 -10.24 -5.62
CA PHE A 167 -1.70 -9.33 -6.76
C PHE A 167 -0.64 -9.60 -7.82
N SER A 168 -0.77 -9.00 -9.00
CA SER A 168 0.21 -9.19 -10.08
C SER A 168 0.59 -7.86 -10.74
N ASN A 169 1.90 -7.58 -10.77
CA ASN A 169 2.43 -6.43 -11.51
C ASN A 169 2.43 -6.67 -13.03
N SER A 170 2.67 -7.91 -13.45
CA SER A 170 2.71 -8.29 -14.86
C SER A 170 2.34 -9.76 -15.04
N PRO A 171 1.61 -10.11 -16.11
CA PRO A 171 1.48 -11.50 -16.53
C PRO A 171 2.84 -12.15 -16.77
N PRO A 172 2.95 -13.49 -16.77
CA PRO A 172 4.13 -14.20 -17.25
C PRO A 172 4.61 -13.65 -18.59
N TRP A 173 5.91 -13.43 -18.73
CA TRP A 173 6.51 -12.73 -19.87
C TRP A 173 6.07 -13.26 -21.24
N TRP A 174 5.87 -14.55 -21.36
CA TRP A 174 5.46 -15.20 -22.61
C TRP A 174 3.99 -14.92 -22.99
N MET A 175 3.18 -14.45 -22.04
CA MET A 175 1.79 -14.00 -22.30
C MET A 175 1.73 -12.59 -22.86
N ASN A 176 2.81 -11.83 -22.79
CA ASN A 176 2.89 -10.45 -23.21
C ASN A 176 3.29 -10.31 -24.69
N ASN A 177 2.73 -9.31 -25.36
CA ASN A 177 2.97 -9.06 -26.80
C ASN A 177 4.44 -8.86 -27.18
N ASN A 178 5.23 -8.28 -26.27
CA ASN A 178 6.66 -8.01 -26.48
C ASN A 178 7.58 -8.98 -25.74
N HIS A 179 7.05 -10.02 -25.13
CA HIS A 179 7.78 -11.00 -24.30
C HIS A 179 8.60 -10.35 -23.17
N ALA A 180 8.12 -9.28 -22.58
CA ALA A 180 8.73 -8.60 -21.44
C ALA A 180 7.73 -8.43 -20.30
N THR A 181 8.22 -8.36 -19.05
CA THR A 181 7.42 -8.02 -17.87
C THR A 181 7.54 -6.55 -17.48
N ALA A 182 8.54 -5.84 -17.99
CA ALA A 182 8.83 -4.45 -17.64
C ALA A 182 8.21 -3.45 -18.63
N GLY A 183 6.92 -3.57 -18.88
CA GLY A 183 6.16 -2.71 -19.78
C GLY A 183 6.03 -3.23 -21.22
N GLY A 184 5.06 -2.69 -21.93
CA GLY A 184 4.75 -3.00 -23.34
C GLY A 184 5.51 -2.12 -24.33
N ALA A 185 5.24 -2.31 -25.63
CA ALA A 185 5.76 -1.43 -26.68
C ALA A 185 5.21 0.00 -26.57
N SER A 186 4.07 0.16 -25.93
CA SER A 186 3.43 1.43 -25.58
C SER A 186 2.88 1.36 -24.15
N GLY A 187 3.09 2.41 -23.36
CA GLY A 187 2.55 2.51 -22.01
C GLY A 187 1.04 2.73 -21.93
N THR A 188 0.35 2.87 -23.07
CA THR A 188 -1.09 3.16 -23.14
C THR A 188 -1.86 2.15 -24.00
N LYS A 189 -1.32 0.95 -24.14
CA LYS A 189 -1.98 -0.15 -24.88
C LYS A 189 -1.72 -1.46 -24.16
N ASP A 190 -2.70 -2.34 -24.24
CA ASP A 190 -2.61 -3.70 -23.71
C ASP A 190 -1.31 -4.39 -24.15
N ASN A 191 -0.59 -4.90 -23.18
CA ASN A 191 0.57 -5.75 -23.45
C ASN A 191 0.23 -7.24 -23.32
N LEU A 192 -0.80 -7.61 -22.54
CA LEU A 192 -1.32 -8.98 -22.51
C LEU A 192 -1.93 -9.35 -23.86
N GLN A 193 -1.50 -10.46 -24.44
CA GLN A 193 -2.06 -11.00 -25.68
C GLN A 193 -3.53 -11.40 -25.46
N THR A 194 -4.41 -11.01 -26.38
CA THR A 194 -5.87 -11.23 -26.24
C THR A 194 -6.25 -12.70 -26.00
N TRP A 195 -5.55 -13.63 -26.67
CA TRP A 195 -5.79 -15.07 -26.50
C TRP A 195 -5.28 -15.62 -25.16
N ASN A 196 -4.47 -14.86 -24.43
CA ASN A 196 -3.94 -15.21 -23.11
C ASN A 196 -4.77 -14.70 -21.92
N HIS A 197 -5.88 -13.96 -22.12
CA HIS A 197 -6.72 -13.51 -21.00
C HIS A 197 -7.19 -14.66 -20.10
N GLY A 198 -7.55 -15.82 -20.73
CA GLY A 198 -7.96 -17.03 -20.01
C GLY A 198 -6.81 -17.74 -19.30
N GLN A 199 -5.61 -17.74 -19.88
CA GLN A 199 -4.41 -18.30 -19.29
C GLN A 199 -3.92 -17.45 -18.11
N PHE A 200 -3.95 -16.14 -18.24
CA PHE A 200 -3.59 -15.25 -17.12
C PHE A 200 -4.54 -15.44 -15.92
N ALA A 201 -5.84 -15.52 -16.19
CA ALA A 201 -6.82 -15.84 -15.15
C ALA A 201 -6.57 -17.23 -14.52
N LEU A 202 -6.20 -18.25 -15.31
CA LEU A 202 -5.82 -19.56 -14.82
C LEU A 202 -4.54 -19.50 -13.99
N TYR A 203 -3.53 -18.75 -14.43
CA TYR A 203 -2.27 -18.56 -13.72
C TYR A 203 -2.49 -18.07 -12.30
N LEU A 204 -3.20 -16.96 -12.14
CA LEU A 204 -3.51 -16.37 -10.85
C LEU A 204 -4.29 -17.35 -9.96
N ALA A 205 -5.32 -17.98 -10.50
CA ALA A 205 -6.13 -18.94 -9.75
C ALA A 205 -5.34 -20.20 -9.34
N ALA A 206 -4.43 -20.69 -10.20
CA ALA A 206 -3.57 -21.84 -9.91
C ALA A 206 -2.56 -21.53 -8.79
N VAL A 207 -1.95 -20.32 -8.78
CA VAL A 207 -1.03 -19.90 -7.70
C VAL A 207 -1.78 -19.78 -6.36
N VAL A 208 -2.97 -19.18 -6.36
CA VAL A 208 -3.81 -19.09 -5.15
C VAL A 208 -4.21 -20.49 -4.64
N LYS A 209 -4.50 -21.42 -5.55
CA LYS A 209 -4.76 -22.81 -5.19
C LYS A 209 -3.54 -23.49 -4.59
N GLN A 210 -2.39 -23.35 -5.21
CA GLN A 210 -1.11 -23.89 -4.74
C GLN A 210 -0.75 -23.36 -3.35
N ALA A 211 -0.96 -22.07 -3.10
CA ALA A 211 -0.73 -21.47 -1.80
C ALA A 211 -1.57 -22.16 -0.71
N LYS A 212 -2.86 -22.38 -0.98
CA LYS A 212 -3.76 -23.06 -0.06
C LYS A 212 -3.38 -24.54 0.18
N GLU A 213 -3.02 -25.25 -0.88
CA GLU A 213 -2.76 -26.70 -0.81
C GLU A 213 -1.36 -27.05 -0.32
N SER A 214 -0.36 -26.17 -0.55
CA SER A 214 1.03 -26.53 -0.32
C SER A 214 1.82 -25.54 0.53
N TRP A 215 1.45 -24.23 0.56
CA TRP A 215 2.16 -23.23 1.36
C TRP A 215 1.51 -22.97 2.72
N GLY A 216 0.33 -23.56 2.96
CA GLY A 216 -0.44 -23.32 4.19
C GLY A 216 -1.05 -21.92 4.30
N VAL A 217 -1.14 -21.18 3.18
CA VAL A 217 -1.70 -19.85 3.11
C VAL A 217 -2.97 -19.83 2.28
N THR A 218 -4.05 -19.32 2.86
CA THR A 218 -5.30 -19.09 2.12
C THR A 218 -5.44 -17.61 1.88
N PHE A 219 -5.33 -17.19 0.61
CA PHE A 219 -5.55 -15.79 0.27
C PHE A 219 -7.02 -15.40 0.41
N ASP A 220 -7.28 -14.24 1.02
CA ASP A 220 -8.61 -13.65 1.13
C ASP A 220 -9.01 -12.99 -0.20
N TYR A 221 -8.03 -12.36 -0.86
CA TYR A 221 -8.23 -11.61 -2.09
C TYR A 221 -7.21 -11.99 -3.16
N VAL A 222 -7.65 -11.84 -4.42
CA VAL A 222 -6.77 -11.82 -5.59
C VAL A 222 -7.07 -10.57 -6.44
N GLU A 223 -6.03 -9.79 -6.74
CA GLU A 223 -6.05 -8.58 -7.56
C GLU A 223 -5.23 -8.84 -8.83
N PRO A 224 -5.83 -8.94 -10.03
CA PRO A 224 -5.10 -9.29 -11.24
C PRO A 224 -4.24 -8.17 -11.82
N PHE A 225 -4.35 -6.95 -11.29
CA PHE A 225 -3.73 -5.76 -11.89
C PHE A 225 -2.88 -4.99 -10.88
N ASN A 226 -2.05 -4.09 -11.42
CA ASN A 226 -1.37 -3.03 -10.69
C ASN A 226 -1.25 -1.81 -11.58
N GLU A 227 -1.91 -0.71 -11.21
CA GLU A 227 -1.94 0.56 -11.93
C GLU A 227 -2.25 0.42 -13.44
N PRO A 228 -3.26 -0.37 -13.82
CA PRO A 228 -3.43 -0.86 -15.19
C PRO A 228 -3.63 0.25 -16.22
N MET A 229 -4.23 1.39 -15.86
CA MET A 229 -4.45 2.52 -16.76
C MET A 229 -3.31 3.53 -16.79
N SER A 230 -2.22 3.28 -16.05
CA SER A 230 -1.07 4.18 -16.03
C SER A 230 -0.28 4.14 -17.33
N SER A 231 0.19 5.32 -17.78
CA SER A 231 0.84 5.47 -19.09
C SER A 231 2.35 5.17 -19.10
N TRP A 232 2.95 4.90 -17.95
CA TRP A 232 4.39 4.64 -17.82
C TRP A 232 4.79 3.18 -18.01
N TRP A 233 3.84 2.27 -18.21
CA TRP A 233 4.14 0.85 -18.47
C TRP A 233 4.68 0.63 -19.87
N GLN A 234 5.81 1.30 -20.18
CA GLN A 234 6.50 1.21 -21.47
C GLN A 234 7.89 0.60 -21.28
N PHE A 235 8.22 -0.38 -22.14
CA PHE A 235 9.53 -1.00 -22.18
C PHE A 235 10.58 -0.02 -22.77
N PRO A 236 11.79 0.07 -22.19
CA PRO A 236 12.29 -0.65 -21.03
C PRO A 236 11.95 0.04 -19.71
N GLY A 237 11.04 -0.56 -18.94
CA GLY A 237 10.64 -0.08 -17.61
C GLY A 237 11.64 -0.41 -16.50
N GLY A 238 11.55 0.30 -15.37
CA GLY A 238 12.41 0.08 -14.20
C GLY A 238 11.88 -0.96 -13.21
N GLN A 239 10.75 -1.59 -13.52
CA GLN A 239 10.05 -2.61 -12.71
C GLN A 239 9.10 -3.41 -13.57
N GLU A 240 8.56 -4.52 -13.04
CA GLU A 240 7.43 -5.21 -13.64
C GLU A 240 6.20 -4.29 -13.70
N GLY A 241 5.45 -4.37 -14.78
CA GLY A 241 4.22 -3.63 -15.00
C GLY A 241 3.62 -3.88 -16.37
N CYS A 242 2.31 -3.79 -16.45
CA CYS A 242 1.54 -4.06 -17.66
C CYS A 242 0.33 -3.12 -17.74
N HIS A 243 0.16 -2.49 -18.89
CA HIS A 243 -1.06 -1.73 -19.18
C HIS A 243 -2.20 -2.67 -19.59
N PHE A 244 -3.39 -2.40 -19.05
CA PHE A 244 -4.63 -3.09 -19.43
C PHE A 244 -5.74 -2.08 -19.66
N ASP A 245 -6.25 -2.00 -20.87
CA ASP A 245 -7.46 -1.23 -21.17
C ASP A 245 -8.63 -1.74 -20.33
N VAL A 246 -9.58 -0.87 -19.97
CA VAL A 246 -10.75 -1.25 -19.14
C VAL A 246 -11.54 -2.42 -19.74
N ALA A 247 -11.58 -2.56 -21.05
CA ALA A 247 -12.23 -3.70 -21.70
C ALA A 247 -11.52 -5.03 -21.40
N THR A 248 -10.21 -5.03 -21.41
CA THR A 248 -9.36 -6.18 -21.05
C THR A 248 -9.48 -6.50 -19.57
N GLN A 249 -9.46 -5.48 -18.69
CA GLN A 249 -9.69 -5.66 -17.26
C GLN A 249 -11.03 -6.38 -17.00
N LYS A 250 -12.13 -5.93 -17.61
CA LYS A 250 -13.45 -6.55 -17.49
C LYS A 250 -13.46 -8.03 -17.92
N ASP A 251 -12.81 -8.34 -19.04
CA ASP A 251 -12.74 -9.71 -19.56
C ASP A 251 -11.91 -10.63 -18.64
N VAL A 252 -10.76 -10.15 -18.18
CA VAL A 252 -9.90 -10.90 -17.22
C VAL A 252 -10.63 -11.16 -15.91
N LEU A 253 -11.31 -10.17 -15.33
CA LEU A 253 -12.04 -10.32 -14.06
C LEU A 253 -13.12 -11.42 -14.15
N VAL A 254 -13.90 -11.45 -15.23
CA VAL A 254 -14.93 -12.48 -15.41
C VAL A 254 -14.31 -13.86 -15.60
N LYS A 255 -13.20 -13.95 -16.32
CA LYS A 255 -12.47 -15.20 -16.52
C LYS A 255 -11.82 -15.66 -15.21
N LEU A 256 -11.26 -14.75 -14.41
CA LEU A 256 -10.66 -15.06 -13.12
C LEU A 256 -11.69 -15.65 -12.15
N ARG A 257 -12.89 -15.06 -12.01
CA ARG A 257 -13.96 -15.63 -11.18
C ARG A 257 -14.32 -17.04 -11.65
N THR A 258 -14.42 -17.22 -12.97
CA THR A 258 -14.71 -18.55 -13.55
C THR A 258 -13.62 -19.56 -13.20
N LYS A 259 -12.34 -19.18 -13.26
CA LYS A 259 -11.22 -20.09 -12.93
C LYS A 259 -11.14 -20.41 -11.45
N LEU A 260 -11.32 -19.41 -10.58
CA LEU A 260 -11.39 -19.63 -9.13
C LEU A 260 -12.52 -20.61 -8.76
N ASP A 261 -13.70 -20.43 -9.35
CA ASP A 261 -14.85 -21.34 -9.11
C ASP A 261 -14.58 -22.78 -9.58
N GLN A 262 -13.97 -22.93 -10.77
CA GLN A 262 -13.58 -24.23 -11.32
C GLN A 262 -12.55 -24.96 -10.46
N LEU A 263 -11.65 -24.22 -9.81
CA LEU A 263 -10.62 -24.76 -8.93
C LEU A 263 -11.08 -24.91 -7.46
N GLY A 264 -12.36 -24.67 -7.16
CA GLY A 264 -12.91 -24.83 -5.81
C GLY A 264 -12.56 -23.69 -4.84
N LEU A 265 -12.18 -22.50 -5.38
CA LEU A 265 -11.77 -21.32 -4.62
C LEU A 265 -12.89 -20.25 -4.57
N LYS A 266 -14.12 -20.70 -4.31
CA LYS A 266 -15.29 -19.80 -4.28
C LYS A 266 -15.22 -18.73 -3.22
N ASP A 267 -14.52 -19.01 -2.12
CA ASP A 267 -14.37 -18.11 -0.97
C ASP A 267 -13.28 -17.06 -1.17
N VAL A 268 -12.42 -17.22 -2.19
CA VAL A 268 -11.42 -16.22 -2.54
C VAL A 268 -12.10 -15.08 -3.29
N ALA A 269 -12.07 -13.90 -2.71
CA ALA A 269 -12.65 -12.70 -3.27
C ALA A 269 -11.75 -12.08 -4.35
N ILE A 270 -12.33 -11.33 -5.30
CA ILE A 270 -11.57 -10.57 -6.29
C ILE A 270 -11.59 -9.10 -5.89
N ALA A 271 -10.40 -8.50 -5.83
CA ALA A 271 -10.22 -7.06 -5.76
C ALA A 271 -9.99 -6.48 -7.17
N ALA A 272 -10.34 -5.22 -7.38
CA ALA A 272 -10.07 -4.46 -8.61
C ALA A 272 -10.27 -2.94 -8.40
N SER A 273 -9.55 -2.10 -9.18
CA SER A 273 -8.54 -2.46 -10.18
C SER A 273 -7.15 -1.98 -9.81
N ASP A 274 -6.90 -1.55 -8.57
CA ASP A 274 -5.57 -1.16 -8.11
C ASP A 274 -4.95 0.00 -8.92
N GLU A 275 -5.80 0.96 -9.29
CA GLU A 275 -5.38 2.14 -10.06
C GLU A 275 -4.50 3.07 -9.23
N ASN A 276 -3.57 3.77 -9.88
CA ASN A 276 -2.58 4.64 -9.24
C ASN A 276 -3.18 5.75 -8.35
N SER A 277 -4.39 6.19 -8.62
CA SER A 277 -5.00 7.32 -7.91
C SER A 277 -6.51 7.23 -7.80
N ASP A 278 -7.06 7.98 -6.86
CA ASP A 278 -8.49 8.16 -6.65
C ASP A 278 -9.26 8.58 -7.93
N THR A 279 -8.68 9.46 -8.73
CA THR A 279 -9.29 9.92 -9.99
C THR A 279 -9.28 8.85 -11.08
N GLN A 280 -8.21 8.06 -11.18
CA GLN A 280 -8.17 6.92 -12.11
C GLN A 280 -9.13 5.82 -11.65
N THR A 281 -9.14 5.51 -10.35
CA THR A 281 -10.08 4.54 -9.77
C THR A 281 -11.53 4.95 -10.02
N LEU A 282 -11.87 6.23 -9.82
CA LEU A 282 -13.21 6.74 -10.14
C LEU A 282 -13.59 6.51 -11.60
N SER A 283 -12.67 6.80 -12.53
CA SER A 283 -12.90 6.62 -13.97
C SER A 283 -13.14 5.15 -14.34
N THR A 284 -12.25 4.27 -13.89
CA THR A 284 -12.30 2.83 -14.16
C THR A 284 -13.54 2.19 -13.53
N LEU A 285 -13.81 2.49 -12.24
CA LEU A 285 -14.98 1.96 -11.53
C LEU A 285 -16.31 2.47 -12.12
N ASN A 286 -16.38 3.72 -12.58
CA ASN A 286 -17.55 4.22 -13.31
C ASN A 286 -17.84 3.36 -14.56
N SER A 287 -16.79 3.06 -15.35
CA SER A 287 -16.95 2.18 -16.52
C SER A 287 -17.35 0.75 -16.13
N MET A 288 -16.77 0.19 -15.08
CA MET A 288 -17.09 -1.16 -14.59
C MET A 288 -18.50 -1.25 -14.00
N SER A 289 -18.95 -0.21 -13.30
CA SER A 289 -20.25 -0.17 -12.63
C SER A 289 -21.46 -0.27 -13.57
N THR A 290 -21.25 -0.03 -14.87
CA THR A 290 -22.29 -0.20 -15.90
C THR A 290 -22.44 -1.65 -16.37
N ASP A 291 -21.56 -2.56 -15.96
CA ASP A 291 -21.57 -3.97 -16.34
C ASP A 291 -21.85 -4.85 -15.10
N ALA A 292 -23.09 -5.31 -15.00
CA ALA A 292 -23.55 -6.12 -13.87
C ALA A 292 -22.77 -7.44 -13.72
N LYS A 293 -22.28 -8.03 -14.83
CA LYS A 293 -21.51 -9.26 -14.81
C LYS A 293 -20.12 -9.03 -14.19
N VAL A 294 -19.48 -7.92 -14.55
CA VAL A 294 -18.19 -7.52 -13.98
C VAL A 294 -18.37 -7.18 -12.49
N MET A 295 -19.39 -6.39 -12.15
CA MET A 295 -19.62 -6.01 -10.74
C MET A 295 -19.96 -7.19 -9.83
N ALA A 296 -20.53 -8.26 -10.40
CA ALA A 296 -20.77 -9.50 -9.65
C ALA A 296 -19.49 -10.29 -9.34
N THR A 297 -18.37 -10.00 -10.01
CA THR A 297 -17.08 -10.66 -9.75
C THR A 297 -16.24 -9.92 -8.71
N ILE A 298 -16.42 -8.61 -8.58
CA ILE A 298 -15.61 -7.75 -7.69
C ILE A 298 -16.24 -7.72 -6.29
N GLU A 299 -15.48 -8.03 -5.26
CA GLU A 299 -15.91 -7.90 -3.85
C GLU A 299 -15.27 -6.71 -3.13
N LYS A 300 -14.13 -6.26 -3.61
CA LYS A 300 -13.38 -5.15 -3.04
C LYS A 300 -12.86 -4.21 -4.13
N VAL A 301 -12.94 -2.91 -3.88
CA VAL A 301 -12.29 -1.88 -4.69
C VAL A 301 -10.93 -1.57 -4.06
N ASN A 302 -9.88 -1.68 -4.85
CA ASN A 302 -8.55 -1.23 -4.54
C ASN A 302 -8.24 0.10 -5.24
N THR A 303 -7.55 0.99 -4.55
CA THR A 303 -6.98 2.22 -5.11
C THR A 303 -5.61 2.47 -4.49
N HIS A 304 -4.68 3.04 -5.25
CA HIS A 304 -3.45 3.57 -4.66
C HIS A 304 -3.67 5.00 -4.19
N GLY A 305 -2.98 5.37 -3.12
CA GLY A 305 -3.07 6.68 -2.50
C GLY A 305 -2.18 7.77 -3.12
N TYR A 306 -1.65 7.56 -4.35
CA TYR A 306 -0.69 8.47 -4.99
C TYR A 306 -1.31 9.72 -5.63
N GLY A 307 -2.63 9.87 -5.57
CA GLY A 307 -3.34 10.99 -6.15
C GLY A 307 -2.94 12.36 -5.58
N ASN A 308 -3.40 13.41 -6.25
CA ASN A 308 -3.25 14.77 -5.75
C ASN A 308 -3.98 14.94 -4.41
N ARG A 309 -3.30 15.42 -3.37
CA ARG A 309 -3.88 15.65 -2.04
C ARG A 309 -5.05 16.64 -2.05
N GLU A 310 -5.06 17.56 -3.01
CA GLU A 310 -6.13 18.53 -3.20
C GLU A 310 -7.31 17.98 -4.01
N SER A 311 -7.29 16.72 -4.47
CA SER A 311 -8.39 16.13 -5.22
C SER A 311 -9.63 15.95 -4.35
N ASP A 312 -10.81 16.13 -4.97
CA ASP A 312 -12.09 15.84 -4.32
C ASP A 312 -12.35 14.31 -4.35
N ARG A 313 -12.28 13.69 -3.19
CA ARG A 313 -12.48 12.25 -3.00
C ARG A 313 -13.93 11.83 -2.82
N ALA A 314 -14.82 12.80 -2.62
CA ALA A 314 -16.24 12.53 -2.39
C ALA A 314 -16.93 11.75 -3.51
N PRO A 315 -16.64 12.00 -4.82
CA PRO A 315 -17.24 11.22 -5.91
C PRO A 315 -16.86 9.74 -5.87
N LEU A 316 -15.58 9.40 -5.59
CA LEU A 316 -15.14 8.01 -5.48
C LEU A 316 -15.78 7.33 -4.26
N LYS A 317 -15.74 7.98 -3.10
CA LYS A 317 -16.41 7.49 -1.88
C LYS A 317 -17.90 7.20 -2.11
N ALA A 318 -18.60 8.13 -2.77
CA ALA A 318 -20.01 7.97 -3.11
C ALA A 318 -20.26 6.79 -4.08
N LEU A 319 -19.41 6.62 -5.08
CA LEU A 319 -19.52 5.52 -6.03
C LEU A 319 -19.27 4.17 -5.36
N VAL A 320 -18.21 4.03 -4.55
CA VAL A 320 -17.92 2.79 -3.82
C VAL A 320 -19.07 2.44 -2.88
N LYS A 321 -19.61 3.42 -2.15
CA LYS A 321 -20.79 3.22 -1.31
C LYS A 321 -22.00 2.76 -2.14
N LYS A 322 -22.24 3.37 -3.31
CA LYS A 322 -23.34 3.02 -4.21
C LYS A 322 -23.25 1.57 -4.72
N VAL A 323 -22.04 1.11 -5.06
CA VAL A 323 -21.82 -0.27 -5.53
C VAL A 323 -21.70 -1.26 -4.37
N ASN A 324 -21.69 -0.79 -3.14
CA ASN A 324 -21.66 -1.59 -1.90
C ASN A 324 -20.49 -2.58 -1.87
N LYS A 325 -19.28 -2.08 -2.09
CA LYS A 325 -18.04 -2.88 -2.03
C LYS A 325 -17.15 -2.42 -0.89
N LYS A 326 -16.28 -3.30 -0.38
CA LYS A 326 -15.16 -2.92 0.48
C LYS A 326 -14.22 -1.97 -0.26
N PHE A 327 -13.46 -1.16 0.47
CA PHE A 327 -12.60 -0.15 -0.15
C PHE A 327 -11.28 -0.01 0.59
N TRP A 328 -10.17 -0.30 -0.08
CA TRP A 328 -8.82 -0.16 0.48
C TRP A 328 -8.00 0.90 -0.24
N ASP A 329 -7.17 1.62 0.52
CA ASP A 329 -5.93 2.17 0.01
C ASP A 329 -4.91 1.02 -0.01
N SER A 330 -4.86 0.33 -1.15
CA SER A 330 -4.10 -0.90 -1.32
C SER A 330 -2.61 -0.66 -1.50
N GLU A 331 -2.23 0.59 -1.76
CA GLU A 331 -0.83 0.97 -1.88
C GLU A 331 -0.61 2.48 -1.70
N TYR A 332 0.30 2.83 -0.81
CA TYR A 332 0.82 4.18 -0.68
C TYR A 332 2.32 4.17 -0.36
N GLY A 333 3.07 5.07 -0.97
CA GLY A 333 4.48 5.31 -0.67
C GLY A 333 4.93 6.64 -1.27
N GLU A 334 6.05 7.18 -0.80
CA GLU A 334 6.59 8.44 -1.32
C GLU A 334 8.03 8.65 -0.81
N LYS A 335 8.75 9.64 -1.39
CA LYS A 335 10.17 9.91 -1.09
C LYS A 335 10.42 10.71 0.19
N ASP A 336 9.39 11.19 0.88
CA ASP A 336 9.56 11.96 2.09
C ASP A 336 9.97 11.06 3.27
N ALA A 337 11.26 10.98 3.54
CA ALA A 337 11.80 10.20 4.66
C ALA A 337 11.35 10.74 6.03
N THR A 338 10.85 11.99 6.11
CA THR A 338 10.37 12.58 7.36
C THR A 338 9.06 11.96 7.82
N GLY A 339 8.20 11.55 6.88
CA GLY A 339 6.92 10.91 7.15
C GLY A 339 5.77 11.88 7.41
N LEU A 340 5.97 13.19 7.25
CA LEU A 340 4.87 14.14 7.35
C LEU A 340 3.85 13.92 6.22
N SER A 341 4.37 13.71 5.02
CA SER A 341 3.56 13.39 3.85
C SER A 341 2.74 12.11 4.01
N LEU A 342 3.33 11.08 4.60
CA LEU A 342 2.62 9.83 4.90
C LEU A 342 1.50 10.06 5.93
N ALA A 343 1.79 10.79 7.00
CA ALA A 343 0.80 11.04 8.05
C ALA A 343 -0.42 11.83 7.53
N GLU A 344 -0.19 12.83 6.67
CA GLU A 344 -1.26 13.57 6.00
C GLU A 344 -2.08 12.65 5.06
N ALA A 345 -1.41 11.79 4.28
CA ALA A 345 -2.08 10.86 3.38
C ALA A 345 -2.97 9.88 4.14
N VAL A 346 -2.49 9.30 5.24
CA VAL A 346 -3.28 8.42 6.12
C VAL A 346 -4.54 9.14 6.60
N ALA A 347 -4.42 10.35 7.14
CA ALA A 347 -5.56 11.11 7.65
C ALA A 347 -6.59 11.41 6.54
N ILE A 348 -6.14 11.85 5.38
CA ILE A 348 -7.00 12.18 4.23
C ILE A 348 -7.70 10.92 3.70
N ASN A 349 -6.98 9.82 3.49
CA ASN A 349 -7.54 8.62 2.88
C ASN A 349 -8.55 7.94 3.82
N ILE A 350 -8.36 8.02 5.13
CA ILE A 350 -9.34 7.53 6.10
C ILE A 350 -10.54 8.47 6.17
N ASN A 351 -10.34 9.76 6.42
CA ASN A 351 -11.43 10.70 6.73
C ASN A 351 -12.23 11.10 5.48
N GLU A 352 -11.55 11.43 4.38
CA GLU A 352 -12.19 11.95 3.17
C GLU A 352 -12.51 10.84 2.16
N MET A 353 -11.58 9.92 1.88
CA MET A 353 -11.80 8.84 0.93
C MET A 353 -12.63 7.69 1.53
N GLY A 354 -12.47 7.41 2.83
CA GLY A 354 -13.27 6.41 3.53
C GLY A 354 -12.80 4.98 3.31
N VAL A 355 -11.49 4.79 3.13
CA VAL A 355 -10.89 3.45 3.02
C VAL A 355 -10.92 2.72 4.35
N SER A 356 -11.17 1.41 4.32
CA SER A 356 -11.22 0.55 5.51
C SER A 356 -9.89 -0.13 5.84
N ALA A 357 -8.87 0.01 5.00
CA ALA A 357 -7.51 -0.44 5.23
C ALA A 357 -6.51 0.46 4.51
N PHE A 358 -5.28 0.46 5.00
CA PHE A 358 -4.17 1.20 4.43
C PHE A 358 -2.93 0.30 4.33
N VAL A 359 -2.38 0.15 3.12
CA VAL A 359 -1.23 -0.72 2.84
C VAL A 359 -0.07 0.12 2.36
N TYR A 360 1.05 0.07 3.11
CA TYR A 360 2.27 0.78 2.73
C TYR A 360 3.02 0.00 1.64
N TRP A 361 3.53 0.70 0.61
CA TRP A 361 4.14 0.08 -0.57
C TRP A 361 5.26 -0.89 -0.18
N GLN A 362 6.40 -0.39 0.35
CA GLN A 362 7.49 -1.26 0.77
C GLN A 362 8.28 -0.68 1.95
N PRO A 363 8.39 -1.42 3.07
CA PRO A 363 9.03 -0.91 4.27
C PRO A 363 10.56 -0.80 4.15
N PHE A 364 11.20 -1.55 3.25
CA PHE A 364 12.65 -1.57 3.03
C PHE A 364 12.99 -1.07 1.63
N ASP A 365 13.44 0.17 1.52
CA ASP A 365 13.89 0.78 0.26
C ASP A 365 14.82 1.96 0.53
N GLY A 366 15.52 2.43 -0.51
CA GLY A 366 16.39 3.60 -0.47
C GLY A 366 15.70 4.90 -0.87
N GLY A 367 16.47 6.00 -0.86
CA GLY A 367 16.04 7.28 -1.39
C GLY A 367 14.83 7.92 -0.70
N GLY A 368 14.55 7.57 0.55
CA GLY A 368 13.42 8.06 1.34
C GLY A 368 12.11 7.32 1.12
N TRP A 369 12.05 6.33 0.24
CA TRP A 369 10.86 5.51 0.00
C TRP A 369 10.55 4.55 1.14
N GLY A 370 11.57 3.84 1.65
CA GLY A 370 11.40 2.87 2.73
C GLY A 370 11.06 3.51 4.07
N LEU A 371 10.34 2.79 4.92
CA LEU A 371 10.24 3.07 6.35
C LEU A 371 11.62 2.92 6.99
N ILE A 372 12.37 1.94 6.53
CA ILE A 372 13.77 1.69 6.87
C ILE A 372 14.61 1.89 5.61
N ASN A 373 15.61 2.76 5.72
CA ASN A 373 16.53 3.01 4.62
C ASN A 373 17.32 1.74 4.32
N SER A 374 17.29 1.25 3.09
CA SER A 374 17.94 0.02 2.68
C SER A 374 18.31 0.03 1.20
N ALA A 375 19.14 -0.92 0.80
CA ALA A 375 19.45 -1.17 -0.60
C ALA A 375 19.26 -2.68 -0.88
N PRO A 376 18.04 -3.11 -1.24
CA PRO A 376 17.72 -4.52 -1.46
C PRO A 376 18.64 -5.20 -2.49
N GLY A 377 19.01 -4.50 -3.56
CA GLY A 377 19.95 -5.03 -4.57
C GLY A 377 21.35 -5.33 -4.03
N ASN A 378 21.75 -4.70 -2.93
CA ASN A 378 23.04 -4.93 -2.25
C ASN A 378 22.87 -5.69 -0.93
N MET A 379 21.68 -6.16 -0.60
CA MET A 379 21.36 -6.88 0.63
C MET A 379 21.74 -6.09 1.91
N THR A 380 21.60 -4.75 1.90
CA THR A 380 21.96 -3.90 3.04
C THR A 380 20.73 -3.24 3.66
N ILE A 381 20.71 -3.22 5.01
CA ILE A 381 19.68 -2.59 5.82
C ILE A 381 20.35 -1.50 6.68
N GLY A 382 19.81 -0.30 6.61
CA GLY A 382 20.25 0.85 7.39
C GLY A 382 19.32 1.16 8.56
N THR A 383 19.17 2.46 8.85
CA THR A 383 18.37 2.96 9.97
C THR A 383 16.92 3.22 9.60
N ALA A 384 16.03 3.16 10.59
CA ALA A 384 14.65 3.60 10.44
C ALA A 384 14.60 5.12 10.17
N ASN A 385 13.79 5.51 9.19
CA ASN A 385 13.46 6.90 8.92
C ASN A 385 12.43 7.41 9.95
N PRO A 386 12.32 8.71 10.22
CA PRO A 386 11.22 9.26 11.03
C PRO A 386 9.84 8.83 10.57
N LYS A 387 9.67 8.61 9.27
CA LYS A 387 8.49 8.01 8.61
C LYS A 387 8.03 6.70 9.26
N TYR A 388 8.95 5.85 9.69
CA TYR A 388 8.64 4.59 10.41
C TYR A 388 7.80 4.87 11.65
N TYR A 389 8.23 5.83 12.44
CA TYR A 389 7.56 6.19 13.69
C TYR A 389 6.28 6.99 13.44
N ALA A 390 6.20 7.73 12.33
CA ALA A 390 4.96 8.39 11.92
C ALA A 390 3.88 7.36 11.58
N LEU A 391 4.22 6.26 10.88
CA LEU A 391 3.27 5.18 10.61
C LEU A 391 2.91 4.40 11.89
N ALA A 392 3.86 4.20 12.80
CA ALA A 392 3.61 3.55 14.09
C ALA A 392 2.57 4.29 14.95
N GLN A 393 2.45 5.63 14.81
CA GLN A 393 1.41 6.44 15.47
C GLN A 393 0.00 5.99 15.12
N TYR A 394 -0.20 5.42 13.95
CA TYR A 394 -1.49 4.91 13.48
C TYR A 394 -1.59 3.40 13.67
N SER A 395 -0.64 2.65 13.11
CA SER A 395 -0.77 1.20 12.98
C SER A 395 -0.77 0.46 14.32
N ARG A 396 -0.08 0.98 15.32
CA ARG A 396 -0.04 0.38 16.66
C ARG A 396 -1.27 0.68 17.52
N HIS A 397 -1.97 1.77 17.24
CA HIS A 397 -3.05 2.28 18.08
C HIS A 397 -4.45 2.08 17.49
N ILE A 398 -4.59 2.25 16.17
CA ILE A 398 -5.84 2.02 15.45
C ILE A 398 -5.82 0.59 14.93
N ARG A 399 -6.55 -0.30 15.62
CA ARG A 399 -6.44 -1.74 15.40
C ARG A 399 -7.65 -2.30 14.62
N PRO A 400 -7.49 -3.47 13.95
CA PRO A 400 -8.60 -4.15 13.28
C PRO A 400 -9.83 -4.30 14.19
N GLY A 401 -11.00 -4.03 13.63
CA GLY A 401 -12.28 -4.09 14.33
C GLY A 401 -12.71 -2.80 14.99
N MET A 402 -11.84 -1.80 15.14
CA MET A 402 -12.24 -0.46 15.63
C MET A 402 -13.14 0.24 14.61
N ALA A 403 -14.15 0.98 15.10
CA ALA A 403 -14.92 1.89 14.27
C ALA A 403 -14.16 3.21 14.08
N ILE A 404 -14.10 3.71 12.85
CA ILE A 404 -13.61 5.07 12.60
C ILE A 404 -14.81 6.03 12.71
N LEU A 405 -14.70 6.99 13.61
CA LEU A 405 -15.73 7.97 13.90
C LEU A 405 -15.36 9.35 13.32
N SER A 406 -16.34 10.24 13.20
CA SER A 406 -16.16 11.56 12.62
C SER A 406 -15.63 12.58 13.62
N THR A 407 -14.80 13.51 13.14
CA THR A 407 -14.45 14.77 13.82
C THR A 407 -14.68 15.94 12.87
N ASP A 408 -14.66 17.16 13.37
CA ASP A 408 -14.68 18.39 12.56
C ASP A 408 -13.27 18.81 12.06
N ASP A 409 -12.26 17.99 12.34
CA ASP A 409 -10.86 18.19 11.89
C ASP A 409 -10.40 17.07 10.98
N LYS A 410 -10.13 17.38 9.72
CA LYS A 410 -9.63 16.43 8.72
C LYS A 410 -8.24 15.84 9.03
N ASN A 411 -7.45 16.52 9.85
CA ASN A 411 -6.12 16.09 10.25
C ASN A 411 -6.13 15.15 11.47
N THR A 412 -7.30 14.91 12.07
CA THR A 412 -7.49 14.00 13.21
C THR A 412 -8.27 12.77 12.79
N VAL A 413 -7.64 11.60 12.90
CA VAL A 413 -8.32 10.31 12.77
C VAL A 413 -8.80 9.87 14.14
N MET A 414 -10.10 9.54 14.27
CA MET A 414 -10.69 9.06 15.50
C MET A 414 -11.17 7.63 15.35
N ALA A 415 -10.66 6.73 16.20
CA ALA A 415 -11.05 5.32 16.22
C ALA A 415 -11.55 4.90 17.61
N TYR A 416 -12.55 4.03 17.63
CA TYR A 416 -13.15 3.56 18.88
C TYR A 416 -13.31 2.04 18.92
N ASP A 417 -12.81 1.44 19.99
CA ASP A 417 -13.06 0.04 20.32
C ASP A 417 -14.15 -0.09 21.38
N ALA A 418 -15.30 -0.56 20.97
CA ALA A 418 -16.44 -0.76 21.87
C ALA A 418 -16.23 -1.88 22.90
N LYS A 419 -15.35 -2.86 22.63
CA LYS A 419 -15.07 -3.98 23.52
C LYS A 419 -14.20 -3.56 24.70
N THR A 420 -13.11 -2.86 24.41
CA THR A 420 -12.15 -2.40 25.43
C THR A 420 -12.47 -1.01 25.98
N LYS A 421 -13.44 -0.31 25.39
CA LYS A 421 -13.79 1.07 25.72
C LYS A 421 -12.63 2.04 25.51
N LEU A 422 -11.85 1.81 24.48
CA LEU A 422 -10.70 2.61 24.09
C LEU A 422 -11.07 3.57 22.96
N LEU A 423 -10.82 4.85 23.17
CA LEU A 423 -10.88 5.88 22.13
C LEU A 423 -9.47 6.28 21.75
N VAL A 424 -9.16 6.28 20.45
CA VAL A 424 -7.89 6.72 19.90
C VAL A 424 -8.11 7.97 19.04
N LEU A 425 -7.25 8.97 19.24
CA LEU A 425 -7.18 10.16 18.40
C LEU A 425 -5.74 10.29 17.89
N ALA A 426 -5.56 10.34 16.57
CA ALA A 426 -4.25 10.58 15.95
C ALA A 426 -4.31 11.86 15.13
N THR A 427 -3.55 12.88 15.52
CA THR A 427 -3.59 14.23 14.94
C THR A 427 -2.27 14.58 14.28
N VAL A 428 -2.33 15.07 13.04
CA VAL A 428 -1.18 15.60 12.28
C VAL A 428 -1.14 17.12 12.40
N ASN A 429 -0.01 17.67 12.80
CA ASN A 429 0.29 19.09 12.61
C ASN A 429 1.32 19.26 11.50
N SER A 430 0.87 19.62 10.30
CA SER A 430 1.76 19.92 9.16
C SER A 430 2.29 21.35 9.13
N GLY A 431 1.91 22.16 10.11
CA GLY A 431 2.38 23.55 10.26
C GLY A 431 3.85 23.65 10.65
N THR A 432 4.39 24.86 10.55
CA THR A 432 5.77 25.19 10.92
C THR A 432 5.93 25.66 12.38
N ALA A 433 4.82 25.73 13.13
CA ALA A 433 4.77 26.05 14.54
C ALA A 433 3.94 25.03 15.32
N ALA A 434 4.19 24.91 16.61
CA ALA A 434 3.34 24.09 17.49
C ALA A 434 1.95 24.70 17.60
N SER A 435 0.91 23.84 17.69
CA SER A 435 -0.48 24.24 17.93
C SER A 435 -0.95 23.66 19.26
N LYS A 436 -1.65 24.47 20.03
CA LYS A 436 -2.43 23.96 21.16
C LYS A 436 -3.78 23.48 20.64
N VAL A 437 -3.99 22.18 20.70
CA VAL A 437 -5.26 21.56 20.29
C VAL A 437 -6.04 21.16 21.52
N THR A 438 -7.31 21.57 21.58
CA THR A 438 -8.26 21.16 22.62
C THR A 438 -9.23 20.16 22.02
N TYR A 439 -9.32 18.99 22.60
CA TYR A 439 -10.25 17.93 22.18
C TYR A 439 -11.50 17.98 23.06
N ASN A 440 -12.66 18.15 22.42
CA ASN A 440 -13.96 18.11 23.07
C ASN A 440 -14.62 16.75 22.83
N LEU A 441 -14.79 15.97 23.91
CA LEU A 441 -15.34 14.60 23.92
C LEU A 441 -16.79 14.57 24.45
N GLU A 442 -17.51 15.68 24.46
CA GLU A 442 -18.90 15.75 24.97
C GLU A 442 -19.88 14.89 24.19
N SER A 443 -19.54 14.47 22.96
CA SER A 443 -20.36 13.54 22.19
C SER A 443 -20.39 12.11 22.77
N PHE A 444 -19.50 11.78 23.70
CA PHE A 444 -19.46 10.50 24.40
C PHE A 444 -20.23 10.60 25.75
N SER A 445 -20.97 9.54 26.07
CA SER A 445 -21.78 9.52 27.34
C SER A 445 -20.90 9.42 28.57
N LYS A 446 -19.66 8.90 28.44
CA LYS A 446 -18.69 8.80 29.53
C LYS A 446 -17.26 8.89 28.98
N VAL A 447 -16.40 9.62 29.69
CA VAL A 447 -14.96 9.67 29.49
C VAL A 447 -14.28 9.57 30.86
N ALA A 448 -13.50 8.52 31.11
CA ALA A 448 -12.91 8.28 32.43
C ALA A 448 -11.39 8.50 32.47
N GLY A 449 -10.69 8.34 31.36
CA GLY A 449 -9.21 8.32 31.34
C GLY A 449 -8.63 7.04 31.97
N PRO A 450 -7.32 6.94 32.12
CA PRO A 450 -6.29 7.93 31.80
C PRO A 450 -6.09 8.16 30.30
N ILE A 451 -5.34 9.23 29.97
CA ILE A 451 -4.90 9.52 28.59
C ILE A 451 -3.39 9.28 28.51
N ASN A 452 -3.00 8.31 27.69
CA ASN A 452 -1.64 8.12 27.28
C ASN A 452 -1.42 8.77 25.90
N ALA A 453 -0.24 9.31 25.65
CA ALA A 453 0.08 9.98 24.40
C ALA A 453 1.45 9.56 23.87
N TRP A 454 1.57 9.54 22.54
CA TRP A 454 2.80 9.28 21.81
C TRP A 454 3.04 10.41 20.82
N THR A 455 4.28 10.88 20.72
CA THR A 455 4.66 12.00 19.85
C THR A 455 5.76 11.56 18.90
N THR A 456 5.60 11.86 17.61
CA THR A 456 6.64 11.74 16.60
C THR A 456 6.79 13.07 15.87
N GLU A 457 7.96 13.69 16.02
CA GLU A 457 8.36 14.88 15.27
C GLU A 457 9.10 14.45 14.00
N THR A 458 8.58 14.82 12.87
CA THR A 458 9.09 14.37 11.56
C THR A 458 10.35 15.11 11.11
N SER A 459 10.80 16.10 11.85
CA SER A 459 12.05 16.84 11.57
C SER A 459 13.33 15.98 11.68
N GLY A 460 13.23 14.78 12.29
CA GLY A 460 14.36 13.86 12.45
C GLY A 460 15.29 14.18 13.65
N THR A 461 15.10 15.31 14.32
CA THR A 461 15.90 15.75 15.49
C THR A 461 15.09 15.81 16.77
N GLY A 462 13.77 15.62 16.69
CA GLY A 462 12.83 15.68 17.80
C GLY A 462 12.46 14.32 18.37
N ALA A 463 11.29 14.25 19.01
CA ALA A 463 10.77 13.03 19.60
C ALA A 463 10.41 11.99 18.51
N LEU A 464 10.85 10.75 18.69
CA LEU A 464 10.47 9.62 17.85
C LEU A 464 9.69 8.62 18.70
N TYR A 465 8.37 8.62 18.54
CA TYR A 465 7.43 7.74 19.27
C TYR A 465 7.53 7.88 20.81
N LYS A 466 7.77 9.11 21.28
CA LYS A 466 7.99 9.40 22.71
C LYS A 466 6.66 9.38 23.47
N THR A 467 6.61 8.61 24.54
CA THR A 467 5.42 8.50 25.42
C THR A 467 5.30 9.67 26.40
N SER A 468 4.07 10.04 26.70
CA SER A 468 3.73 11.02 27.75
C SER A 468 2.31 10.75 28.28
N LYS A 469 1.90 11.50 29.30
CA LYS A 469 0.51 11.48 29.81
C LYS A 469 -0.10 12.85 29.67
N VAL A 470 -1.42 12.87 29.46
CA VAL A 470 -2.21 14.11 29.33
C VAL A 470 -3.33 14.08 30.35
N GLU A 471 -3.56 15.20 31.01
CA GLU A 471 -4.62 15.33 32.02
C GLU A 471 -5.98 15.55 31.36
N LEU A 472 -6.97 14.80 31.82
CA LEU A 472 -8.37 14.95 31.43
C LEU A 472 -9.05 15.95 32.37
N SER A 473 -9.78 16.92 31.82
CA SER A 473 -10.59 17.90 32.58
C SER A 473 -12.06 17.78 32.17
N GLY A 474 -12.82 17.06 32.96
CA GLY A 474 -14.22 16.75 32.58
C GLY A 474 -14.26 15.89 31.31
N THR A 475 -14.85 16.40 30.24
CA THR A 475 -14.89 15.77 28.91
C THR A 475 -13.93 16.41 27.91
N THR A 476 -12.96 17.19 28.38
CA THR A 476 -11.99 17.86 27.51
C THR A 476 -10.56 17.60 27.93
N PHE A 477 -9.62 17.66 26.99
CA PHE A 477 -8.19 17.76 27.27
C PHE A 477 -7.51 18.63 26.21
N SER A 478 -6.34 19.17 26.55
CA SER A 478 -5.55 19.95 25.61
C SER A 478 -4.13 19.42 25.52
N ALA A 479 -3.57 19.46 24.35
CA ALA A 479 -2.15 19.10 24.10
C ALA A 479 -1.49 20.11 23.17
N SER A 480 -0.21 20.33 23.35
CA SER A 480 0.62 21.06 22.38
C SER A 480 1.17 20.06 21.37
N ILE A 481 0.68 20.13 20.13
CA ILE A 481 1.14 19.31 19.02
C ILE A 481 2.32 20.02 18.37
N PRO A 482 3.55 19.48 18.41
CA PRO A 482 4.72 20.15 17.82
C PRO A 482 4.55 20.44 16.34
N ALA A 483 5.36 21.36 15.80
CA ALA A 483 5.45 21.59 14.35
C ALA A 483 5.86 20.31 13.62
N ALA A 484 5.34 20.09 12.42
CA ALA A 484 5.67 18.95 11.58
C ALA A 484 5.71 17.63 12.37
N SER A 485 4.57 17.23 12.97
CA SER A 485 4.49 16.07 13.86
C SER A 485 3.19 15.32 13.77
N VAL A 486 3.20 14.10 14.31
CA VAL A 486 2.00 13.31 14.60
C VAL A 486 1.95 13.03 16.09
N MET A 487 0.78 13.19 16.69
CA MET A 487 0.57 12.87 18.08
C MET A 487 -0.69 12.00 18.24
N THR A 488 -0.52 10.87 18.93
CA THR A 488 -1.62 9.90 19.15
C THR A 488 -1.97 9.87 20.63
N PHE A 489 -3.26 9.80 20.93
CA PHE A 489 -3.84 9.74 22.27
C PHE A 489 -4.68 8.47 22.40
N GLU A 490 -4.46 7.72 23.47
CA GLU A 490 -5.32 6.63 23.91
C GLU A 490 -6.08 7.04 25.15
N ILE A 491 -7.40 7.09 25.08
CA ILE A 491 -8.28 7.48 26.16
C ILE A 491 -9.05 6.25 26.61
N GLN A 492 -8.83 5.84 27.86
CA GLN A 492 -9.48 4.66 28.44
C GLN A 492 -10.86 4.99 29.04
N GLY A 493 -11.73 3.95 29.13
CA GLY A 493 -13.01 4.05 29.83
C GLY A 493 -14.01 4.99 29.15
N VAL A 494 -13.98 5.04 27.80
CA VAL A 494 -14.93 5.83 27.01
C VAL A 494 -16.16 5.00 26.66
N ALA A 495 -17.36 5.58 26.78
CA ALA A 495 -18.62 4.98 26.35
C ALA A 495 -19.38 5.92 25.40
N MET A 496 -19.99 5.35 24.37
CA MET A 496 -20.90 6.03 23.44
C MET A 496 -22.27 6.25 24.06
#